data_fb0c467d14c62cd07daa6bda388914d2
#
_entry.id   fb0c467d14c62cd07daa6bda388914d2
#
_cell.length_a   1.000
_cell.length_b   1.000
_cell.length_c   1.000
_cell.angle_alpha   90.00
_cell.angle_beta   90.00
_cell.angle_gamma   90.00
#
_symmetry.space_group_name_H-M   'P 1'
#
loop_
_entity.id
_entity.type
_entity.pdbx_description
1 polymer ?
#
loop_
_entity_poly.entity_id
_entity_poly.type
_entity_poly.pdbx_seq_one_letter_code
_entity_poly.pdbx_strand_id
1 'polypeptide(L)'
;MSNVEPVLLEDQLCFKLYTANKKFNHFYQIALKPYKLTYPQYIAMLTLWEYAPLSVKELGKYLELDSGTLTPLLKRLESSGWITRERSSVDERSVTIGLTDMAKEKRDDIYEHVSGCMSSLGFADGERADYIQRIAKVEDKLDNFNN
;
A
#
# COMPACT_ATOMS: atom_id res chain seq x y z
N MET A 1 14.30 -41.71 16.44
CA MET A 1 14.70 -40.29 16.43
C MET A 1 14.36 -39.72 15.04
N SER A 2 13.53 -38.70 15.01
CA SER A 2 13.26 -38.00 13.78
C SER A 2 14.48 -37.14 13.43
N ASN A 3 15.09 -37.36 12.27
CA ASN A 3 16.13 -36.48 11.73
C ASN A 3 15.43 -35.23 11.17
N VAL A 4 14.98 -34.35 12.03
CA VAL A 4 14.45 -33.05 11.60
C VAL A 4 15.62 -32.07 11.59
N GLU A 5 16.00 -31.63 10.42
CA GLU A 5 17.01 -30.58 10.31
C GLU A 5 16.39 -29.25 10.79
N PRO A 6 17.11 -28.47 11.59
CA PRO A 6 16.60 -27.17 12.02
C PRO A 6 16.52 -26.21 10.83
N VAL A 7 15.43 -25.47 10.74
CA VAL A 7 15.29 -24.38 9.76
C VAL A 7 15.92 -23.14 10.36
N LEU A 8 17.01 -22.67 9.78
CA LEU A 8 17.70 -21.50 10.27
C LEU A 8 16.93 -20.23 9.88
N LEU A 9 16.93 -19.24 10.75
CA LEU A 9 16.21 -18.00 10.52
C LEU A 9 16.64 -17.31 9.24
N GLU A 10 17.94 -17.32 8.94
CA GLU A 10 18.53 -16.69 7.75
C GLU A 10 18.10 -17.34 6.44
N ASP A 11 17.65 -18.62 6.50
CA ASP A 11 17.20 -19.37 5.32
C ASP A 11 15.68 -19.31 5.13
N GLN A 12 14.96 -18.57 5.99
CA GLN A 12 13.51 -18.43 5.86
C GLN A 12 13.13 -17.28 4.94
N LEU A 13 12.41 -17.62 3.88
CA LEU A 13 11.87 -16.65 2.93
C LEU A 13 10.93 -15.64 3.61
N CYS A 14 10.04 -16.13 4.47
CA CYS A 14 9.08 -15.30 5.20
C CYS A 14 9.78 -14.27 6.10
N PHE A 15 10.88 -14.63 6.74
CA PHE A 15 11.66 -13.70 7.54
C PHE A 15 12.31 -12.60 6.69
N LYS A 16 12.82 -12.95 5.51
CA LYS A 16 13.37 -11.96 4.57
C LYS A 16 12.31 -10.98 4.08
N LEU A 17 11.12 -11.46 3.76
CA LEU A 17 10.00 -10.60 3.39
C LEU A 17 9.58 -9.70 4.54
N TYR A 18 9.53 -10.24 5.75
CA TYR A 18 9.21 -9.48 6.96
C TYR A 18 10.20 -8.34 7.19
N THR A 19 11.49 -8.63 7.15
CA THR A 19 12.52 -7.61 7.36
C THR A 19 12.58 -6.59 6.22
N ALA A 20 12.40 -7.03 4.98
CA ALA A 20 12.34 -6.13 3.82
C ALA A 20 11.15 -5.18 3.94
N ASN A 21 9.97 -5.67 4.36
CA ASN A 21 8.80 -4.84 4.57
C ASN A 21 9.03 -3.80 5.66
N LYS A 22 9.66 -4.17 6.78
CA LYS A 22 10.01 -3.22 7.84
C LYS A 22 10.93 -2.11 7.32
N LYS A 23 11.92 -2.46 6.50
CA LYS A 23 12.86 -1.50 5.92
C LYS A 23 12.18 -0.58 4.93
N PHE A 24 11.24 -1.09 4.11
CA PHE A 24 10.43 -0.24 3.24
C PHE A 24 9.53 0.70 4.03
N ASN A 25 8.93 0.24 5.11
CA ASN A 25 8.13 1.12 5.98
C ASN A 25 8.97 2.29 6.50
N HIS A 26 10.19 2.02 6.93
CA HIS A 26 11.12 3.06 7.38
C HIS A 26 11.48 4.03 6.23
N PHE A 27 11.77 3.48 5.05
CA PHE A 27 12.02 4.28 3.84
C PHE A 27 10.87 5.24 3.57
N TYR A 28 9.63 4.76 3.61
CA TYR A 28 8.47 5.59 3.33
C TYR A 28 8.18 6.60 4.44
N GLN A 29 8.51 6.28 5.70
CA GLN A 29 8.42 7.28 6.78
C GLN A 29 9.26 8.51 6.44
N ILE A 30 10.44 8.30 5.89
CA ILE A 30 11.35 9.39 5.50
C ILE A 30 10.85 10.08 4.23
N ALA A 31 10.54 9.32 3.19
CA ALA A 31 10.13 9.85 1.89
C ALA A 31 8.82 10.63 1.95
N LEU A 32 7.87 10.18 2.78
CA LEU A 32 6.53 10.78 2.88
C LEU A 32 6.41 11.85 3.97
N LYS A 33 7.46 12.06 4.75
CA LYS A 33 7.44 13.04 5.83
C LYS A 33 7.02 14.46 5.40
N PRO A 34 7.48 14.99 4.24
CA PRO A 34 7.06 16.32 3.79
C PRO A 34 5.56 16.46 3.58
N TYR A 35 4.87 15.35 3.30
CA TYR A 35 3.44 15.32 3.01
C TYR A 35 2.61 14.85 4.20
N LYS A 36 3.24 14.47 5.29
CA LYS A 36 2.60 13.96 6.51
C LYS A 36 1.70 12.75 6.23
N LEU A 37 2.12 11.90 5.31
CA LEU A 37 1.43 10.65 4.97
C LEU A 37 2.18 9.46 5.55
N THR A 38 1.43 8.46 6.04
CA THR A 38 1.97 7.14 6.34
C THR A 38 2.01 6.30 5.05
N TYR A 39 2.75 5.20 5.05
CA TYR A 39 2.77 4.31 3.88
C TYR A 39 1.38 3.74 3.54
N PRO A 40 0.58 3.23 4.51
CA PRO A 40 -0.78 2.80 4.18
C PRO A 40 -1.66 3.90 3.59
N GLN A 41 -1.54 5.13 4.09
CA GLN A 41 -2.26 6.27 3.52
C GLN A 41 -1.79 6.56 2.09
N TYR A 42 -0.50 6.47 1.83
CA TYR A 42 0.07 6.70 0.51
C TYR A 42 -0.41 5.67 -0.51
N ILE A 43 -0.45 4.37 -0.17
CA ILE A 43 -0.97 3.36 -1.10
C ILE A 43 -2.48 3.56 -1.37
N ALA A 44 -3.25 4.00 -0.39
CA ALA A 44 -4.64 4.39 -0.60
C ALA A 44 -4.73 5.57 -1.57
N MET A 45 -3.89 6.58 -1.40
CA MET A 45 -3.85 7.73 -2.31
C MET A 45 -3.43 7.34 -3.73
N LEU A 46 -2.44 6.43 -3.88
CA LEU A 46 -2.05 5.92 -5.20
C LEU A 46 -3.24 5.31 -5.95
N THR A 47 -4.05 4.51 -5.25
CA THR A 47 -5.24 3.90 -5.82
C THR A 47 -6.29 4.94 -6.18
N LEU A 48 -6.51 5.92 -5.30
CA LEU A 48 -7.50 6.96 -5.52
C LEU A 48 -7.10 7.92 -6.65
N TRP A 49 -5.82 8.25 -6.78
CA TRP A 49 -5.35 9.08 -7.90
C TRP A 49 -5.58 8.42 -9.25
N GLU A 50 -5.58 7.10 -9.30
CA GLU A 50 -5.79 6.34 -10.53
C GLU A 50 -7.27 6.09 -10.81
N TYR A 51 -8.06 5.74 -9.78
CA TYR A 51 -9.40 5.20 -9.96
C TYR A 51 -10.54 5.99 -9.30
N ALA A 52 -10.27 7.03 -8.54
CA ALA A 52 -11.33 7.75 -7.82
C ALA A 52 -12.38 8.32 -8.81
N PRO A 53 -13.66 8.35 -8.41
CA PRO A 53 -14.18 7.97 -7.09
C PRO A 53 -14.34 6.45 -6.95
N LEU A 54 -14.13 5.94 -5.73
CA LEU A 54 -14.29 4.53 -5.39
C LEU A 54 -15.13 4.38 -4.12
N SER A 55 -15.89 3.28 -4.02
CA SER A 55 -16.47 2.90 -2.75
C SER A 55 -15.38 2.36 -1.80
N VAL A 56 -15.66 2.39 -0.49
CA VAL A 56 -14.75 1.79 0.50
C VAL A 56 -14.50 0.31 0.18
N LYS A 57 -15.55 -0.41 -0.24
CA LYS A 57 -15.44 -1.81 -0.63
C LYS A 57 -14.51 -2.03 -1.82
N GLU A 58 -14.64 -1.21 -2.86
CA GLU A 58 -13.77 -1.27 -4.04
C GLU A 58 -12.31 -0.97 -3.67
N LEU A 59 -12.10 0.08 -2.87
CA LEU A 59 -10.76 0.43 -2.39
C LEU A 59 -10.14 -0.71 -1.58
N GLY A 60 -10.94 -1.36 -0.73
CA GLY A 60 -10.50 -2.52 0.06
C GLY A 60 -10.03 -3.68 -0.81
N LYS A 61 -10.70 -3.90 -1.95
CA LYS A 61 -10.28 -4.94 -2.91
C LYS A 61 -8.93 -4.63 -3.54
N TYR A 62 -8.71 -3.39 -3.95
CA TYR A 62 -7.41 -2.97 -4.51
C TYR A 62 -6.28 -3.12 -3.51
N LEU A 63 -6.52 -2.75 -2.25
CA LEU A 63 -5.49 -2.74 -1.21
C LEU A 63 -5.39 -4.06 -0.45
N GLU A 64 -6.31 -5.00 -0.69
CA GLU A 64 -6.43 -6.25 0.07
C GLU A 64 -6.55 -5.98 1.58
N LEU A 65 -7.35 -4.99 1.93
CA LEU A 65 -7.64 -4.59 3.32
C LEU A 65 -9.14 -4.68 3.60
N ASP A 66 -9.47 -5.06 4.82
CA ASP A 66 -10.85 -5.08 5.28
C ASP A 66 -11.35 -3.68 5.67
N SER A 67 -12.66 -3.54 5.82
CA SER A 67 -13.28 -2.28 6.18
C SER A 67 -12.88 -1.80 7.58
N GLY A 68 -12.63 -2.74 8.50
CA GLY A 68 -12.17 -2.41 9.85
C GLY A 68 -10.82 -1.72 9.88
N THR A 69 -9.92 -2.11 8.98
CA THR A 69 -8.60 -1.48 8.81
C THR A 69 -8.70 -0.17 8.02
N LEU A 70 -9.52 -0.15 6.98
CA LEU A 70 -9.67 1.01 6.10
C LEU A 70 -10.37 2.18 6.76
N THR A 71 -11.41 1.95 7.53
CA THR A 71 -12.24 3.03 8.10
C THR A 71 -11.44 4.04 8.91
N PRO A 72 -10.57 3.63 9.88
CA PRO A 72 -9.74 4.59 10.60
C PRO A 72 -8.74 5.32 9.70
N LEU A 73 -8.16 4.62 8.73
CA LEU A 73 -7.21 5.18 7.77
C LEU A 73 -7.87 6.29 6.93
N LEU A 74 -9.06 6.02 6.41
CA LEU A 74 -9.81 6.96 5.59
C LEU A 74 -10.29 8.18 6.40
N LYS A 75 -10.70 7.98 7.64
CA LYS A 75 -11.05 9.09 8.54
C LYS A 75 -9.90 10.06 8.74
N ARG A 76 -8.68 9.53 8.91
CA ARG A 76 -7.47 10.35 9.04
C ARG A 76 -7.15 11.11 7.75
N LEU A 77 -7.29 10.46 6.59
CA LEU A 77 -7.10 11.12 5.30
C LEU A 77 -8.13 12.22 5.07
N GLU A 78 -9.38 11.99 5.46
CA GLU A 78 -10.43 13.02 5.38
C GLU A 78 -10.12 14.20 6.29
N SER A 79 -9.76 13.94 7.55
CA SER A 79 -9.40 14.98 8.52
C SER A 79 -8.20 15.81 8.08
N SER A 80 -7.27 15.21 7.35
CA SER A 80 -6.07 15.87 6.83
C SER A 80 -6.30 16.56 5.48
N GLY A 81 -7.52 16.48 4.95
CA GLY A 81 -7.90 17.20 3.73
C GLY A 81 -7.50 16.52 2.42
N TRP A 82 -7.17 15.23 2.43
CA TRP A 82 -6.79 14.50 1.22
C TRP A 82 -7.97 13.95 0.44
N ILE A 83 -9.02 13.51 1.15
CA ILE A 83 -10.17 12.82 0.56
C ILE A 83 -11.48 13.42 1.03
N THR A 84 -12.52 13.16 0.25
CA THR A 84 -13.92 13.36 0.63
C THR A 84 -14.59 12.01 0.84
N ARG A 85 -15.57 11.97 1.72
CA ARG A 85 -16.37 10.78 1.99
C ARG A 85 -17.84 11.16 1.88
N GLU A 86 -18.55 10.52 0.99
CA GLU A 86 -19.96 10.78 0.75
C GLU A 86 -20.74 9.47 0.82
N ARG A 87 -21.85 9.48 1.56
CA ARG A 87 -22.77 8.35 1.52
C ARG A 87 -23.51 8.34 0.19
N SER A 88 -23.66 7.16 -0.39
CA SER A 88 -24.43 7.00 -1.63
C SER A 88 -25.90 7.37 -1.40
N SER A 89 -26.47 8.15 -2.35
CA SER A 89 -27.91 8.46 -2.35
C SER A 89 -28.76 7.22 -2.68
N VAL A 90 -28.17 6.20 -3.28
CA VAL A 90 -28.85 4.98 -3.72
C VAL A 90 -28.76 3.89 -2.64
N ASP A 91 -27.64 3.82 -1.91
CA ASP A 91 -27.43 2.85 -0.84
C ASP A 91 -26.72 3.56 0.33
N GLU A 92 -27.47 3.83 1.40
CA GLU A 92 -26.96 4.51 2.60
C GLU A 92 -25.83 3.76 3.30
N ARG A 93 -25.63 2.48 2.99
CA ARG A 93 -24.54 1.65 3.55
C ARG A 93 -23.24 1.83 2.77
N SER A 94 -23.32 2.38 1.57
CA SER A 94 -22.16 2.57 0.71
C SER A 94 -21.60 3.97 0.88
N VAL A 95 -20.28 4.06 1.09
CA VAL A 95 -19.54 5.32 1.19
C VAL A 95 -18.60 5.42 0.00
N THR A 96 -18.71 6.53 -0.73
CA THR A 96 -17.85 6.83 -1.88
C THR A 96 -16.73 7.77 -1.45
N ILE A 97 -15.52 7.44 -1.86
CA ILE A 97 -14.31 8.19 -1.57
C ILE A 97 -13.88 8.94 -2.82
N GLY A 98 -13.73 10.25 -2.68
CA GLY A 98 -13.23 11.12 -3.73
C GLY A 98 -11.98 11.87 -3.31
N LEU A 99 -11.37 12.56 -4.25
CA LEU A 99 -10.17 13.38 -4.01
C LEU A 99 -10.56 14.84 -3.79
N THR A 100 -9.87 15.50 -2.85
CA THR A 100 -9.95 16.96 -2.70
C THR A 100 -9.12 17.63 -3.78
N ASP A 101 -9.33 18.92 -4.01
CA ASP A 101 -8.53 19.70 -4.94
C ASP A 101 -7.05 19.72 -4.54
N MET A 102 -6.77 19.85 -3.23
CA MET A 102 -5.42 19.80 -2.69
C MET A 102 -4.73 18.48 -3.04
N ALA A 103 -5.43 17.35 -2.90
CA ALA A 103 -4.89 16.03 -3.23
C ALA A 103 -4.56 15.91 -4.71
N LYS A 104 -5.42 16.44 -5.58
CA LYS A 104 -5.19 16.44 -7.03
C LYS A 104 -3.97 17.29 -7.41
N GLU A 105 -3.82 18.45 -6.80
CA GLU A 105 -2.70 19.36 -7.05
C GLU A 105 -1.37 18.80 -6.61
N LYS A 106 -1.33 18.07 -5.49
CA LYS A 106 -0.10 17.53 -4.92
C LYS A 106 0.36 16.21 -5.53
N ARG A 107 -0.48 15.56 -6.32
CA ARG A 107 -0.18 14.24 -6.89
C ARG A 107 1.18 14.17 -7.59
N ASP A 108 1.40 15.04 -8.54
CA ASP A 108 2.59 14.99 -9.38
C ASP A 108 3.86 15.29 -8.58
N ASP A 109 3.79 16.23 -7.65
CA ASP A 109 4.89 16.55 -6.76
C ASP A 109 5.28 15.36 -5.87
N ILE A 110 4.27 14.66 -5.33
CA ILE A 110 4.51 13.45 -4.53
C ILE A 110 5.12 12.34 -5.38
N TYR A 111 4.59 12.11 -6.59
CA TYR A 111 5.11 11.10 -7.50
C TYR A 111 6.58 11.34 -7.83
N GLU A 112 6.91 12.58 -8.18
CA GLU A 112 8.27 12.98 -8.52
C GLU A 112 9.22 12.82 -7.33
N HIS A 113 8.79 13.29 -6.16
CA HIS A 113 9.58 13.19 -4.93
C HIS A 113 9.85 11.74 -4.52
N VAL A 114 8.81 10.90 -4.48
CA VAL A 114 8.94 9.48 -4.11
C VAL A 114 9.78 8.74 -5.15
N SER A 115 9.60 9.03 -6.44
CA SER A 115 10.41 8.45 -7.50
C SER A 115 11.89 8.79 -7.33
N GLY A 116 12.20 10.03 -6.96
CA GLY A 116 13.56 10.45 -6.66
C GLY A 116 14.17 9.70 -5.48
N CYS A 117 13.41 9.56 -4.40
CA CYS A 117 13.83 8.77 -3.24
C CYS A 117 14.04 7.29 -3.61
N MET A 118 13.15 6.73 -4.41
CA MET A 118 13.26 5.33 -4.86
C MET A 118 14.51 5.13 -5.73
N SER A 119 14.82 6.08 -6.61
CA SER A 119 16.01 6.04 -7.45
C SER A 119 17.29 5.99 -6.62
N SER A 120 17.30 6.63 -5.45
CA SER A 120 18.48 6.63 -4.55
C SER A 120 18.79 5.25 -3.97
N LEU A 121 17.86 4.30 -4.04
CA LEU A 121 18.08 2.92 -3.59
C LEU A 121 18.97 2.12 -4.55
N GLY A 122 19.17 2.60 -5.78
CA GLY A 122 20.13 2.03 -6.71
C GLY A 122 19.68 0.74 -7.41
N PHE A 123 18.38 0.53 -7.55
CA PHE A 123 17.90 -0.60 -8.36
C PHE A 123 18.29 -0.42 -9.82
N ALA A 124 18.78 -1.50 -10.44
CA ALA A 124 19.07 -1.51 -11.87
C ALA A 124 17.77 -1.54 -12.70
N ASP A 125 17.88 -1.20 -13.97
CA ASP A 125 16.72 -1.26 -14.89
C ASP A 125 16.15 -2.67 -14.93
N GLY A 126 14.83 -2.77 -14.71
CA GLY A 126 14.11 -4.05 -14.69
C GLY A 126 14.25 -4.87 -13.41
N GLU A 127 15.15 -4.50 -12.49
CA GLU A 127 15.37 -5.25 -11.25
C GLU A 127 14.14 -5.26 -10.35
N ARG A 128 13.49 -4.12 -10.17
CA ARG A 128 12.26 -4.04 -9.36
C ARG A 128 11.14 -4.88 -9.96
N ALA A 129 10.97 -4.85 -11.28
CA ALA A 129 9.96 -5.65 -11.97
C ALA A 129 10.21 -7.15 -11.78
N ASP A 130 11.47 -7.57 -11.80
CA ASP A 130 11.85 -8.96 -11.55
C ASP A 130 11.49 -9.42 -10.13
N TYR A 131 11.81 -8.59 -9.13
CA TYR A 131 11.45 -8.87 -7.73
C TYR A 131 9.93 -8.94 -7.53
N ILE A 132 9.19 -8.00 -8.13
CA ILE A 132 7.72 -8.00 -8.06
C ILE A 132 7.15 -9.31 -8.60
N GLN A 133 7.63 -9.79 -9.75
CA GLN A 133 7.18 -11.05 -10.34
C GLN A 133 7.47 -12.25 -9.45
N ARG A 134 8.64 -12.29 -8.83
CA ARG A 134 9.05 -13.38 -7.93
C ARG A 134 8.19 -13.38 -6.65
N ILE A 135 7.94 -12.21 -6.08
CA ILE A 135 7.09 -12.08 -4.89
C ILE A 135 5.63 -12.42 -5.21
N ALA A 136 5.13 -12.01 -6.39
CA ALA A 136 3.78 -12.35 -6.84
C ALA A 136 3.59 -13.88 -6.91
N LYS A 137 4.61 -14.64 -7.31
CA LYS A 137 4.56 -16.11 -7.30
C LYS A 137 4.44 -16.67 -5.89
N VAL A 138 5.08 -16.04 -4.91
CA VAL A 138 4.94 -16.40 -3.49
C VAL A 138 3.51 -16.16 -3.01
N GLU A 139 2.95 -15.00 -3.35
CA GLU A 139 1.56 -14.66 -3.02
C GLU A 139 0.58 -15.66 -3.60
N ASP A 140 0.73 -16.04 -4.86
CA ASP A 140 -0.13 -17.03 -5.52
C ASP A 140 -0.12 -18.38 -4.79
N LYS A 141 1.05 -18.81 -4.34
CA LYS A 141 1.17 -20.06 -3.56
C LYS A 141 0.46 -19.96 -2.22
N LEU A 142 0.55 -18.83 -1.56
CA LEU A 142 -0.12 -18.59 -0.29
C LEU A 142 -1.64 -18.51 -0.46
N ASP A 143 -2.11 -17.87 -1.52
CA ASP A 143 -3.53 -17.79 -1.85
C ASP A 143 -4.11 -19.18 -2.09
N ASN A 144 -3.40 -20.05 -2.79
CA ASN A 144 -3.81 -21.42 -3.04
C ASN A 144 -3.88 -22.27 -1.77
N PHE A 145 -3.05 -21.97 -0.78
CA PHE A 145 -3.07 -22.68 0.51
C PHE A 145 -4.33 -22.37 1.31
N ASN A 146 -4.88 -21.18 1.16
CA ASN A 146 -6.05 -20.71 1.90
C ASN A 146 -7.39 -21.14 1.27
N ASN A 147 -7.36 -21.85 0.14
CA ASN A 147 -8.54 -22.33 -0.58
C ASN A 147 -8.81 -23.82 -0.30
#